data_b6b27748a5296134a303130d4033809c
#
_entry.id   b6b27748a5296134a303130d4033809c
#
_cell.length_a   1.000
_cell.length_b   1.000
_cell.length_c   1.000
_cell.angle_alpha   90.00
_cell.angle_beta   90.00
_cell.angle_gamma   90.00
#
_symmetry.space_group_name_H-M   'P 1'
#
loop_
_entity.id
_entity.type
_entity.pdbx_description
1 polymer ?
#
loop_
_entity_poly.entity_id
_entity_poly.type
_entity_poly.pdbx_seq_one_letter_code
_entity_poly.pdbx_strand_id
1 'polypeptide(L)'
;HSIDWSSWRFNLRIVLVVDMFDEENNGTTMTARRFADMLRQRGHQVRVVSIGESGKDKFGVPEAHYKLVTRISHKQGFCFATPDEKVFRKAFKGADIVHFFLPFPFERKAAKIARQMGIPTSAAFHLQPENITYNIHCEKVELLSVGFYRFAHRYFYKDFNHIHCPSKFIAGELRKNGYKQKLYVISNGVDDEFRPMEVEKVTDPEKFNILMIGRLSYEKKQDILLNAVERSKYADKIQVYLAGHGPCEKALRKQGETMKNPPIFGFYTKEELIRLINSCDLYVHAAYIESEAIACMEAFACGLVPVISNSPKSATVQFALDDRSLFEADNPDDLARKIDYWIENPEMKAIMSTKYAMQGNTYRVSESVKQAELMFNDAINDFKENGGYGR
;
A
#
# COMPACT_ATOMS: atom_id res chain seq x y z
N HIS A 1 -3.67 18.05 21.22
CA HIS A 1 -3.93 17.15 22.33
C HIS A 1 -2.61 16.70 22.91
N SER A 2 -2.32 17.04 24.17
CA SER A 2 -1.18 16.51 24.92
C SER A 2 -1.41 15.01 25.11
N ILE A 3 -0.48 14.19 24.65
CA ILE A 3 -0.52 12.73 24.85
C ILE A 3 -0.27 12.48 26.33
N ASP A 4 -1.20 11.83 27.00
CA ASP A 4 -1.00 11.37 28.38
C ASP A 4 -0.12 10.12 28.39
N TRP A 5 1.17 10.33 28.63
CA TRP A 5 2.16 9.27 28.66
C TRP A 5 2.03 8.34 29.90
N SER A 6 1.24 8.72 30.91
CA SER A 6 1.07 7.91 32.14
C SER A 6 0.29 6.61 31.88
N SER A 7 -0.55 6.58 30.85
CA SER A 7 -1.33 5.42 30.45
C SER A 7 -0.67 4.58 29.33
N TRP A 8 0.51 5.01 28.86
CA TRP A 8 1.21 4.37 27.73
C TRP A 8 1.81 3.02 28.11
N ARG A 9 1.52 2.00 27.30
CA ARG A 9 2.08 0.66 27.47
C ARG A 9 3.14 0.37 26.42
N PHE A 10 4.36 0.11 26.86
CA PHE A 10 5.51 -0.15 25.99
C PHE A 10 5.63 -1.62 25.53
N ASN A 11 5.06 -2.57 26.26
CA ASN A 11 5.18 -4.01 25.97
C ASN A 11 3.79 -4.62 25.82
N LEU A 12 3.16 -4.44 24.65
CA LEU A 12 1.86 -4.99 24.34
C LEU A 12 1.96 -6.44 23.82
N ARG A 13 0.95 -7.22 24.12
CA ARG A 13 0.68 -8.51 23.47
C ARG A 13 -0.35 -8.27 22.37
N ILE A 14 0.14 -8.18 21.13
CA ILE A 14 -0.63 -7.81 19.94
C ILE A 14 -0.90 -9.08 19.13
N VAL A 15 -2.12 -9.28 18.68
CA VAL A 15 -2.43 -10.30 17.69
C VAL A 15 -2.85 -9.64 16.39
N LEU A 16 -2.16 -9.99 15.31
CA LEU A 16 -2.48 -9.57 13.95
C LEU A 16 -3.26 -10.69 13.25
N VAL A 17 -4.40 -10.36 12.68
CA VAL A 17 -5.25 -11.30 11.93
C VAL A 17 -5.29 -10.87 10.48
N VAL A 18 -4.83 -11.74 9.60
CA VAL A 18 -4.73 -11.50 8.15
C VAL A 18 -4.82 -12.85 7.41
N ASP A 19 -5.51 -12.90 6.27
CA ASP A 19 -5.65 -14.14 5.51
C ASP A 19 -4.30 -14.73 5.10
N MET A 20 -3.41 -13.92 4.52
CA MET A 20 -2.09 -14.33 4.05
C MET A 20 -0.99 -13.59 4.79
N PHE A 21 0.10 -14.31 5.13
CA PHE A 21 1.24 -13.71 5.83
C PHE A 21 2.60 -14.18 5.30
N ASP A 22 2.72 -15.41 4.82
CA ASP A 22 4.02 -16.01 4.45
C ASP A 22 4.48 -15.62 3.05
N GLU A 23 3.58 -15.24 2.16
CA GLU A 23 3.88 -14.91 0.78
C GLU A 23 4.04 -13.39 0.57
N GLU A 24 4.99 -12.99 -0.27
CA GLU A 24 5.32 -11.56 -0.54
C GLU A 24 4.62 -11.03 -1.80
N ASN A 25 3.47 -11.57 -2.16
CA ASN A 25 2.83 -11.33 -3.45
C ASN A 25 1.77 -10.21 -3.47
N ASN A 26 1.45 -9.62 -2.31
CA ASN A 26 0.51 -8.48 -2.26
C ASN A 26 0.87 -7.47 -1.16
N GLY A 27 0.43 -6.22 -1.37
CA GLY A 27 0.78 -5.09 -0.50
C GLY A 27 0.27 -5.23 0.95
N THR A 28 -0.89 -5.86 1.17
CA THR A 28 -1.44 -6.06 2.52
C THR A 28 -0.60 -7.06 3.32
N THR A 29 -0.18 -8.17 2.69
CA THR A 29 0.70 -9.16 3.32
C THR A 29 2.04 -8.55 3.68
N MET A 30 2.65 -7.81 2.75
CA MET A 30 3.92 -7.10 3.01
C MET A 30 3.79 -6.11 4.17
N THR A 31 2.70 -5.35 4.21
CA THR A 31 2.44 -4.42 5.32
C THR A 31 2.29 -5.15 6.65
N ALA A 32 1.52 -6.23 6.70
CA ALA A 32 1.33 -7.03 7.92
C ALA A 32 2.67 -7.60 8.44
N ARG A 33 3.54 -8.08 7.55
CA ARG A 33 4.89 -8.58 7.90
C ARG A 33 5.77 -7.46 8.43
N ARG A 34 5.88 -6.34 7.71
CA ARG A 34 6.66 -5.17 8.14
C ARG A 34 6.23 -4.67 9.52
N PHE A 35 4.91 -4.57 9.75
CA PHE A 35 4.40 -4.19 11.06
C PHE A 35 4.72 -5.22 12.14
N ALA A 36 4.52 -6.50 11.88
CA ALA A 36 4.84 -7.56 12.84
C ALA A 36 6.31 -7.52 13.26
N ASP A 37 7.22 -7.41 12.30
CA ASP A 37 8.66 -7.42 12.56
C ASP A 37 9.11 -6.14 13.28
N MET A 38 8.65 -4.98 12.86
CA MET A 38 8.99 -3.72 13.52
C MET A 38 8.40 -3.63 14.93
N LEU A 39 7.17 -4.09 15.17
CA LEU A 39 6.57 -4.16 16.50
C LEU A 39 7.37 -5.08 17.43
N ARG A 40 7.85 -6.24 16.91
CA ARG A 40 8.72 -7.14 17.67
C ARG A 40 10.06 -6.48 18.03
N GLN A 41 10.69 -5.79 17.07
CA GLN A 41 11.93 -5.03 17.30
C GLN A 41 11.75 -3.94 18.35
N ARG A 42 10.55 -3.37 18.46
CA ARG A 42 10.20 -2.37 19.46
C ARG A 42 9.80 -2.96 20.83
N GLY A 43 9.89 -4.29 20.99
CA GLY A 43 9.70 -5.00 22.25
C GLY A 43 8.29 -5.52 22.52
N HIS A 44 7.38 -5.44 21.54
CA HIS A 44 6.05 -6.04 21.67
C HIS A 44 6.07 -7.55 21.44
N GLN A 45 5.16 -8.27 22.08
CA GLN A 45 4.89 -9.67 21.78
C GLN A 45 3.85 -9.74 20.66
N VAL A 46 4.26 -10.12 19.46
CA VAL A 46 3.36 -10.14 18.30
C VAL A 46 3.09 -11.57 17.86
N ARG A 47 1.81 -11.95 17.89
CA ARG A 47 1.29 -13.19 17.34
C ARG A 47 0.57 -12.91 16.03
N VAL A 48 0.60 -13.87 15.11
CA VAL A 48 -0.09 -13.76 13.81
C VAL A 48 -1.04 -14.93 13.65
N VAL A 49 -2.25 -14.68 13.16
CA VAL A 49 -3.19 -15.73 12.74
C VAL A 49 -3.41 -15.60 11.23
N SER A 50 -3.04 -16.61 10.47
CA SER A 50 -3.12 -16.60 9.00
C SER A 50 -3.08 -18.01 8.41
N ILE A 51 -3.25 -18.14 7.09
CA ILE A 51 -3.05 -19.40 6.36
C ILE A 51 -1.62 -19.92 6.59
N GLY A 52 -1.48 -21.25 6.61
CA GLY A 52 -0.21 -21.97 6.62
C GLY A 52 0.06 -22.70 7.92
N GLU A 53 1.31 -23.11 8.13
CA GLU A 53 1.71 -23.87 9.29
C GLU A 53 1.81 -23.00 10.55
N SER A 54 1.59 -23.63 11.70
CA SER A 54 1.79 -22.98 13.00
C SER A 54 3.26 -22.99 13.38
N GLY A 55 3.72 -21.91 14.04
CA GLY A 55 5.07 -21.76 14.57
C GLY A 55 5.05 -21.13 15.96
N LYS A 56 6.20 -20.60 16.40
CA LYS A 56 6.34 -20.01 17.75
C LYS A 56 5.31 -18.89 18.02
N ASP A 57 5.17 -17.98 17.07
CA ASP A 57 4.30 -16.78 17.19
C ASP A 57 3.27 -16.70 16.06
N LYS A 58 3.10 -17.79 15.30
CA LYS A 58 2.12 -17.94 14.24
C LYS A 58 1.15 -19.05 14.55
N PHE A 59 -0.13 -18.77 14.38
CA PHE A 59 -1.25 -19.67 14.54
C PHE A 59 -1.85 -19.92 13.16
N GLY A 60 -1.48 -21.06 12.57
CA GLY A 60 -1.85 -21.44 11.22
C GLY A 60 -3.27 -21.95 11.13
N VAL A 61 -3.93 -21.60 10.02
CA VAL A 61 -5.24 -22.13 9.62
C VAL A 61 -5.17 -22.61 8.16
N PRO A 62 -6.06 -23.53 7.75
CA PRO A 62 -6.10 -23.96 6.35
C PRO A 62 -6.65 -22.87 5.44
N GLU A 63 -6.32 -22.95 4.16
CA GLU A 63 -6.95 -22.15 3.12
C GLU A 63 -8.41 -22.57 2.94
N ALA A 64 -9.27 -21.59 2.63
CA ALA A 64 -10.67 -21.81 2.33
C ALA A 64 -10.87 -22.04 0.82
N HIS A 65 -11.54 -23.14 0.47
CA HIS A 65 -11.81 -23.52 -0.93
C HIS A 65 -13.25 -23.22 -1.33
N TYR A 66 -13.49 -22.05 -1.90
CA TYR A 66 -14.77 -21.64 -2.48
C TYR A 66 -14.70 -21.76 -4.01
N LYS A 67 -15.13 -22.89 -4.58
CA LYS A 67 -14.96 -23.29 -5.99
C LYS A 67 -14.68 -22.18 -7.04
N LEU A 68 -15.59 -21.23 -7.23
CA LEU A 68 -15.43 -20.17 -8.22
C LEU A 68 -14.60 -19.00 -7.67
N VAL A 69 -14.80 -18.60 -6.43
CA VAL A 69 -14.12 -17.46 -5.78
C VAL A 69 -12.64 -17.75 -5.64
N THR A 70 -12.25 -18.94 -5.19
CA THR A 70 -10.86 -19.38 -5.04
C THR A 70 -10.10 -19.28 -6.37
N ARG A 71 -10.73 -19.71 -7.48
CA ARG A 71 -10.09 -19.63 -8.80
C ARG A 71 -9.84 -18.21 -9.26
N ILE A 72 -10.72 -17.28 -8.94
CA ILE A 72 -10.59 -15.86 -9.29
C ILE A 72 -9.56 -15.17 -8.40
N SER A 73 -9.62 -15.42 -7.08
CA SER A 73 -8.70 -14.82 -6.12
C SER A 73 -7.25 -15.28 -6.32
N HIS A 74 -7.02 -16.56 -6.62
CA HIS A 74 -5.68 -17.08 -6.93
C HIS A 74 -5.07 -16.40 -8.17
N LYS A 75 -5.85 -16.12 -9.21
CA LYS A 75 -5.39 -15.35 -10.37
C LYS A 75 -4.95 -13.91 -10.00
N GLN A 76 -5.46 -13.41 -8.89
CA GLN A 76 -5.11 -12.09 -8.35
C GLN A 76 -4.03 -12.17 -7.26
N GLY A 77 -3.50 -13.37 -6.97
CA GLY A 77 -2.49 -13.60 -5.94
C GLY A 77 -3.06 -13.51 -4.51
N PHE A 78 -4.36 -13.86 -4.31
CA PHE A 78 -4.99 -13.81 -3.00
C PHE A 78 -5.66 -15.14 -2.63
N CYS A 79 -5.46 -15.58 -1.38
CA CYS A 79 -6.08 -16.75 -0.78
C CYS A 79 -6.91 -16.35 0.44
N PHE A 80 -8.08 -16.97 0.62
CA PHE A 80 -8.94 -16.77 1.79
C PHE A 80 -8.65 -17.82 2.87
N ALA A 81 -8.58 -17.39 4.12
CA ALA A 81 -8.37 -18.28 5.26
C ALA A 81 -9.69 -18.92 5.75
N THR A 82 -9.60 -20.15 6.25
CA THR A 82 -10.73 -20.82 6.90
C THR A 82 -10.81 -20.37 8.36
N PRO A 83 -11.96 -19.84 8.83
CA PRO A 83 -12.13 -19.48 10.23
C PRO A 83 -12.09 -20.71 11.15
N ASP A 84 -11.23 -20.70 12.18
CA ASP A 84 -11.14 -21.73 13.21
C ASP A 84 -11.22 -21.10 14.61
N GLU A 85 -12.32 -21.35 15.31
CA GLU A 85 -12.57 -20.77 16.62
C GLU A 85 -11.57 -21.23 17.69
N LYS A 86 -11.10 -22.50 17.62
CA LYS A 86 -10.13 -23.02 18.59
C LYS A 86 -8.78 -22.33 18.41
N VAL A 87 -8.37 -22.11 17.16
CA VAL A 87 -7.15 -21.40 16.83
C VAL A 87 -7.25 -19.95 17.30
N PHE A 88 -8.37 -19.25 17.03
CA PHE A 88 -8.57 -17.87 17.49
C PHE A 88 -8.50 -17.75 19.01
N ARG A 89 -9.24 -18.59 19.76
CA ARG A 89 -9.22 -18.55 21.22
C ARG A 89 -7.83 -18.81 21.80
N LYS A 90 -7.06 -19.72 21.18
CA LYS A 90 -5.68 -19.99 21.58
C LYS A 90 -4.76 -18.81 21.30
N ALA A 91 -4.83 -18.22 20.10
CA ALA A 91 -4.02 -17.07 19.70
C ALA A 91 -4.31 -15.81 20.54
N PHE A 92 -5.59 -15.58 20.88
CA PHE A 92 -6.06 -14.39 21.59
C PHE A 92 -5.87 -14.46 23.10
N LYS A 93 -5.57 -15.63 23.65
CA LYS A 93 -5.41 -15.78 25.10
C LYS A 93 -4.33 -14.82 25.64
N GLY A 94 -4.76 -13.91 26.51
CA GLY A 94 -3.92 -12.93 27.15
C GLY A 94 -3.46 -11.80 26.22
N ALA A 95 -4.05 -11.61 25.03
CA ALA A 95 -3.76 -10.46 24.18
C ALA A 95 -4.27 -9.16 24.81
N ASP A 96 -3.50 -8.08 24.60
CA ASP A 96 -3.91 -6.73 25.00
C ASP A 96 -4.76 -6.07 23.91
N ILE A 97 -4.55 -6.44 22.63
CA ILE A 97 -5.33 -6.00 21.47
C ILE A 97 -5.26 -7.01 20.34
N VAL A 98 -6.34 -7.06 19.52
CA VAL A 98 -6.37 -7.78 18.24
C VAL A 98 -6.60 -6.78 17.11
N HIS A 99 -5.72 -6.79 16.11
CA HIS A 99 -5.79 -5.93 14.93
C HIS A 99 -6.10 -6.74 13.67
N PHE A 100 -7.05 -6.27 12.87
CA PHE A 100 -7.56 -6.94 11.68
C PHE A 100 -7.19 -6.16 10.43
N PHE A 101 -6.66 -6.84 9.40
CA PHE A 101 -6.20 -6.18 8.17
C PHE A 101 -7.28 -6.07 7.09
N LEU A 102 -8.21 -7.02 7.01
CA LEU A 102 -9.19 -7.11 5.93
C LEU A 102 -10.60 -7.40 6.47
N PRO A 103 -11.67 -7.02 5.75
CA PRO A 103 -13.05 -7.22 6.19
C PRO A 103 -13.66 -8.53 5.63
N PHE A 104 -12.90 -9.62 5.61
CA PHE A 104 -13.37 -10.89 5.07
C PHE A 104 -14.03 -11.78 6.13
N PRO A 105 -14.68 -12.90 5.74
CA PRO A 105 -15.35 -13.80 6.67
C PRO A 105 -14.45 -14.34 7.79
N PHE A 106 -13.16 -14.54 7.49
CA PHE A 106 -12.15 -14.97 8.44
C PHE A 106 -11.97 -13.95 9.57
N GLU A 107 -11.67 -12.69 9.23
CA GLU A 107 -11.50 -11.61 10.20
C GLU A 107 -12.80 -11.30 10.93
N ARG A 108 -13.94 -11.37 10.24
CA ARG A 108 -15.25 -11.12 10.88
C ARG A 108 -15.56 -12.15 11.98
N LYS A 109 -15.28 -13.43 11.73
CA LYS A 109 -15.44 -14.49 12.75
C LYS A 109 -14.45 -14.28 13.90
N ALA A 110 -13.20 -13.97 13.59
CA ALA A 110 -12.15 -13.69 14.55
C ALA A 110 -12.49 -12.48 15.44
N ALA A 111 -12.99 -11.39 14.84
CA ALA A 111 -13.43 -10.20 15.57
C ALA A 111 -14.58 -10.48 16.54
N LYS A 112 -15.55 -11.32 16.14
CA LYS A 112 -16.62 -11.77 17.03
C LYS A 112 -16.06 -12.50 18.25
N ILE A 113 -15.07 -13.37 18.04
CA ILE A 113 -14.44 -14.15 19.13
C ILE A 113 -13.62 -13.25 20.05
N ALA A 114 -12.84 -12.30 19.50
CA ALA A 114 -12.08 -11.34 20.29
C ALA A 114 -13.01 -10.55 21.24
N ARG A 115 -14.19 -10.10 20.74
CA ARG A 115 -15.19 -9.41 21.57
C ARG A 115 -15.79 -10.31 22.63
N GLN A 116 -16.11 -11.56 22.32
CA GLN A 116 -16.60 -12.52 23.30
C GLN A 116 -15.58 -12.79 24.42
N MET A 117 -14.30 -12.68 24.11
CA MET A 117 -13.20 -12.80 25.08
C MET A 117 -12.89 -11.49 25.82
N GLY A 118 -13.61 -10.40 25.54
CA GLY A 118 -13.41 -9.10 26.18
C GLY A 118 -12.06 -8.45 25.82
N ILE A 119 -11.59 -8.63 24.61
CA ILE A 119 -10.30 -8.11 24.17
C ILE A 119 -10.52 -6.90 23.25
N PRO A 120 -9.85 -5.75 23.48
CA PRO A 120 -9.89 -4.59 22.59
C PRO A 120 -9.54 -4.93 21.15
N THR A 121 -10.21 -4.27 20.20
CA THR A 121 -10.01 -4.52 18.77
C THR A 121 -9.81 -3.24 17.98
N SER A 122 -9.01 -3.30 16.92
CA SER A 122 -8.86 -2.28 15.88
C SER A 122 -8.83 -2.93 14.51
N ALA A 123 -9.13 -2.18 13.46
CA ALA A 123 -9.13 -2.69 12.10
C ALA A 123 -8.41 -1.75 11.14
N ALA A 124 -7.81 -2.29 10.09
CA ALA A 124 -7.27 -1.52 8.98
C ALA A 124 -8.20 -1.54 7.77
N PHE A 125 -8.18 -0.48 6.99
CA PHE A 125 -8.89 -0.38 5.72
C PHE A 125 -7.89 -0.36 4.56
N HIS A 126 -7.48 -1.55 4.11
CA HIS A 126 -6.52 -1.72 3.01
C HIS A 126 -7.19 -2.00 1.65
N LEU A 127 -8.52 -2.07 1.60
CA LEU A 127 -9.25 -2.26 0.36
C LEU A 127 -9.57 -0.92 -0.29
N GLN A 128 -9.37 -0.84 -1.60
CA GLN A 128 -9.92 0.23 -2.42
C GLN A 128 -10.89 -0.39 -3.42
N PRO A 129 -12.19 -0.19 -3.24
CA PRO A 129 -13.22 -0.82 -4.09
C PRO A 129 -13.06 -0.48 -5.57
N GLU A 130 -12.56 0.70 -5.86
CA GLU A 130 -12.31 1.21 -7.20
C GLU A 130 -11.33 0.32 -7.98
N ASN A 131 -10.33 -0.28 -7.31
CA ASN A 131 -9.41 -1.23 -7.94
C ASN A 131 -10.13 -2.46 -8.49
N ILE A 132 -11.19 -2.91 -7.81
CA ILE A 132 -11.99 -4.07 -8.23
C ILE A 132 -12.89 -3.70 -9.40
N THR A 133 -13.61 -2.57 -9.28
CA THR A 133 -14.62 -2.13 -10.25
C THR A 133 -14.01 -1.61 -11.56
N TYR A 134 -12.85 -0.94 -11.49
CA TYR A 134 -12.17 -0.41 -12.66
C TYR A 134 -11.64 -1.53 -13.59
N ASN A 135 -11.14 -2.61 -13.00
CA ASN A 135 -10.63 -3.75 -13.79
C ASN A 135 -11.73 -4.57 -14.49
N ILE A 136 -13.02 -4.32 -14.17
CA ILE A 136 -14.17 -4.97 -14.85
C ILE A 136 -14.82 -4.02 -15.89
N HIS A 137 -14.20 -2.91 -16.26
CA HIS A 137 -14.70 -1.93 -17.25
C HIS A 137 -16.15 -1.47 -16.97
N CYS A 138 -16.52 -1.26 -15.72
CA CYS A 138 -17.87 -0.87 -15.36
C CYS A 138 -18.02 0.66 -15.34
N GLU A 139 -18.83 1.21 -16.27
CA GLU A 139 -19.09 2.66 -16.36
C GLU A 139 -19.76 3.25 -15.11
N LYS A 140 -20.35 2.41 -14.23
CA LYS A 140 -21.00 2.80 -12.96
C LYS A 140 -20.08 2.63 -11.73
N VAL A 141 -18.79 2.77 -11.91
CA VAL A 141 -17.76 2.53 -10.87
C VAL A 141 -18.06 3.29 -9.57
N GLU A 142 -18.48 4.54 -9.64
CA GLU A 142 -18.70 5.37 -8.45
C GLU A 142 -19.85 4.87 -7.58
N LEU A 143 -20.99 4.51 -8.17
CA LEU A 143 -22.14 4.00 -7.44
C LEU A 143 -21.86 2.63 -6.79
N LEU A 144 -21.11 1.78 -7.49
CA LEU A 144 -20.69 0.48 -6.96
C LEU A 144 -19.68 0.64 -5.83
N SER A 145 -18.75 1.58 -5.94
CA SER A 145 -17.77 1.87 -4.89
C SER A 145 -18.43 2.39 -3.62
N VAL A 146 -19.39 3.32 -3.73
CA VAL A 146 -20.20 3.79 -2.60
C VAL A 146 -20.98 2.65 -1.95
N GLY A 147 -21.59 1.80 -2.76
CA GLY A 147 -22.28 0.58 -2.30
C GLY A 147 -21.35 -0.33 -1.50
N PHE A 148 -20.13 -0.53 -1.99
CA PHE A 148 -19.13 -1.36 -1.32
C PHE A 148 -18.67 -0.74 0.02
N TYR A 149 -18.37 0.56 0.08
CA TYR A 149 -17.99 1.24 1.34
C TYR A 149 -19.09 1.07 2.40
N ARG A 150 -20.35 1.27 2.02
CA ARG A 150 -21.50 1.12 2.93
C ARG A 150 -21.72 -0.35 3.34
N PHE A 151 -21.54 -1.28 2.42
CA PHE A 151 -21.60 -2.72 2.72
C PHE A 151 -20.50 -3.11 3.69
N ALA A 152 -19.24 -2.75 3.41
CA ALA A 152 -18.09 -3.06 4.26
C ALA A 152 -18.26 -2.45 5.67
N HIS A 153 -18.79 -1.21 5.76
CA HIS A 153 -19.13 -0.61 7.04
C HIS A 153 -20.13 -1.46 7.81
N ARG A 154 -21.27 -1.81 7.20
CA ARG A 154 -22.34 -2.59 7.86
C ARG A 154 -21.89 -4.01 8.17
N TYR A 155 -21.11 -4.62 7.28
CA TYR A 155 -20.68 -6.01 7.39
C TYR A 155 -19.60 -6.22 8.44
N PHE A 156 -18.66 -5.25 8.57
CA PHE A 156 -17.46 -5.43 9.38
C PHE A 156 -17.09 -4.20 10.23
N TYR A 157 -16.89 -3.03 9.61
CA TYR A 157 -16.25 -1.89 10.29
C TYR A 157 -17.12 -1.18 11.33
N LYS A 158 -18.45 -1.27 11.28
CA LYS A 158 -19.34 -0.62 12.25
C LYS A 158 -19.06 -0.99 13.70
N ASP A 159 -18.46 -2.16 13.91
CA ASP A 159 -18.21 -2.72 15.23
C ASP A 159 -16.83 -2.35 15.80
N PHE A 160 -16.06 -1.51 15.11
CA PHE A 160 -14.76 -1.02 15.53
C PHE A 160 -14.82 0.48 15.82
N ASN A 161 -14.13 0.93 16.87
CA ASN A 161 -14.02 2.36 17.20
C ASN A 161 -12.76 2.99 16.59
N HIS A 162 -11.74 2.21 16.25
CA HIS A 162 -10.43 2.64 15.78
C HIS A 162 -10.10 1.97 14.46
N ILE A 163 -9.92 2.78 13.39
CA ILE A 163 -9.64 2.30 12.04
C ILE A 163 -8.35 2.92 11.52
N HIS A 164 -7.41 2.09 11.14
CA HIS A 164 -6.20 2.43 10.41
C HIS A 164 -6.52 2.64 8.93
N CYS A 165 -6.16 3.79 8.38
CA CYS A 165 -6.26 4.16 6.98
C CYS A 165 -4.86 4.37 6.40
N PRO A 166 -4.51 3.82 5.23
CA PRO A 166 -3.15 3.95 4.67
C PRO A 166 -2.83 5.37 4.20
N SER A 167 -3.85 6.20 3.96
CA SER A 167 -3.66 7.56 3.45
C SER A 167 -4.78 8.51 3.88
N LYS A 168 -4.52 9.82 3.80
CA LYS A 168 -5.53 10.86 3.99
C LYS A 168 -6.68 10.72 2.98
N PHE A 169 -6.38 10.27 1.76
CA PHE A 169 -7.38 10.02 0.73
C PHE A 169 -8.38 8.95 1.19
N ILE A 170 -7.91 7.79 1.64
CA ILE A 170 -8.79 6.71 2.13
C ILE A 170 -9.58 7.17 3.36
N ALA A 171 -8.95 7.88 4.30
CA ALA A 171 -9.68 8.45 5.45
C ALA A 171 -10.80 9.40 5.01
N GLY A 172 -10.55 10.23 3.99
CA GLY A 172 -11.56 11.10 3.37
C GLY A 172 -12.71 10.32 2.73
N GLU A 173 -12.41 9.26 1.97
CA GLU A 173 -13.44 8.40 1.38
C GLU A 173 -14.30 7.70 2.45
N LEU A 174 -13.69 7.22 3.53
CA LEU A 174 -14.44 6.63 4.65
C LEU A 174 -15.37 7.67 5.29
N ARG A 175 -14.92 8.90 5.53
CA ARG A 175 -15.77 10.00 6.06
C ARG A 175 -16.94 10.31 5.15
N LYS A 176 -16.71 10.45 3.83
CA LYS A 176 -17.77 10.67 2.83
C LYS A 176 -18.81 9.53 2.83
N ASN A 177 -18.41 8.31 3.13
CA ASN A 177 -19.29 7.14 3.19
C ASN A 177 -19.85 6.85 4.58
N GLY A 178 -19.76 7.79 5.52
CA GLY A 178 -20.48 7.76 6.80
C GLY A 178 -19.76 7.00 7.94
N TYR A 179 -18.47 6.73 7.81
CA TYR A 179 -17.67 6.15 8.89
C TYR A 179 -17.41 7.22 9.97
N LYS A 180 -17.91 6.98 11.18
CA LYS A 180 -17.82 7.90 12.32
C LYS A 180 -16.70 7.56 13.31
N GLN A 181 -16.06 6.43 13.14
CA GLN A 181 -14.98 5.89 13.98
C GLN A 181 -13.78 6.85 14.07
N LYS A 182 -12.91 6.66 15.05
CA LYS A 182 -11.60 7.32 15.07
C LYS A 182 -10.75 6.78 13.91
N LEU A 183 -10.38 7.63 12.96
CA LEU A 183 -9.57 7.27 11.81
C LEU A 183 -8.12 7.71 12.06
N TYR A 184 -7.19 6.77 11.90
CA TYR A 184 -5.76 6.98 12.03
C TYR A 184 -5.12 6.85 10.66
N VAL A 185 -4.51 7.92 10.17
CA VAL A 185 -3.77 7.87 8.91
C VAL A 185 -2.37 7.34 9.22
N ILE A 186 -2.14 6.09 8.88
CA ILE A 186 -0.90 5.37 9.13
C ILE A 186 -0.44 4.77 7.81
N SER A 187 0.68 5.25 7.28
CA SER A 187 1.28 4.74 6.05
C SER A 187 1.64 3.25 6.19
N ASN A 188 1.59 2.51 5.08
CA ASN A 188 2.13 1.15 5.01
C ASN A 188 3.66 1.11 5.22
N GLY A 189 4.30 2.25 5.04
CA GLY A 189 5.70 2.45 5.32
C GLY A 189 6.66 1.96 4.23
N VAL A 190 7.87 2.49 4.29
CA VAL A 190 8.99 2.14 3.41
C VAL A 190 10.12 1.60 4.27
N ASP A 191 10.74 0.51 3.83
CA ASP A 191 11.90 -0.09 4.51
C ASP A 191 13.13 0.84 4.45
N ASP A 192 13.98 0.79 5.47
CA ASP A 192 15.13 1.68 5.62
C ASP A 192 16.19 1.50 4.53
N GLU A 193 16.19 0.36 3.83
CA GLU A 193 17.10 0.10 2.71
C GLU A 193 16.78 0.96 1.47
N PHE A 194 15.54 1.43 1.29
CA PHE A 194 15.20 2.37 0.23
C PHE A 194 15.68 3.79 0.59
N ARG A 195 16.90 4.09 0.23
CA ARG A 195 17.57 5.36 0.48
C ARG A 195 18.52 5.70 -0.68
N PRO A 196 18.94 6.97 -0.80
CA PRO A 196 19.97 7.32 -1.77
C PRO A 196 21.25 6.54 -1.52
N MET A 197 21.77 5.89 -2.54
CA MET A 197 23.00 5.10 -2.49
C MET A 197 23.78 5.24 -3.79
N GLU A 198 25.11 5.24 -3.68
CA GLU A 198 25.96 5.00 -4.83
C GLU A 198 25.90 3.52 -5.20
N VAL A 199 25.51 3.24 -6.44
CA VAL A 199 25.38 1.89 -6.97
C VAL A 199 26.10 1.79 -8.31
N GLU A 200 26.57 0.60 -8.66
CA GLU A 200 26.92 0.30 -10.03
C GLU A 200 25.66 0.42 -10.89
N LYS A 201 25.70 1.35 -11.87
CA LYS A 201 24.55 1.65 -12.72
C LYS A 201 24.16 0.42 -13.56
N VAL A 202 22.89 0.05 -13.49
CA VAL A 202 22.30 -1.06 -14.26
C VAL A 202 21.44 -0.56 -15.43
N THR A 203 21.42 0.75 -15.66
CA THR A 203 20.69 1.42 -16.72
C THR A 203 21.64 1.92 -17.80
N ASP A 204 21.10 2.25 -18.99
CA ASP A 204 21.90 2.81 -20.08
C ASP A 204 22.42 4.21 -19.72
N PRO A 205 23.76 4.41 -19.62
CA PRO A 205 24.34 5.69 -19.24
C PRO A 205 24.17 6.79 -20.29
N GLU A 206 23.89 6.44 -21.55
CA GLU A 206 23.68 7.36 -22.66
C GLU A 206 22.22 7.86 -22.76
N LYS A 207 21.33 7.32 -21.91
CA LYS A 207 19.90 7.60 -21.93
C LYS A 207 19.43 8.28 -20.65
N PHE A 208 18.33 9.01 -20.76
CA PHE A 208 17.55 9.45 -19.61
C PHE A 208 16.59 8.34 -19.21
N ASN A 209 16.85 7.73 -18.08
CA ASN A 209 16.21 6.50 -17.63
C ASN A 209 15.00 6.79 -16.76
N ILE A 210 13.80 6.44 -17.24
CA ILE A 210 12.54 6.62 -16.52
C ILE A 210 12.06 5.28 -15.99
N LEU A 211 11.71 5.23 -14.70
CA LEU A 211 11.21 4.04 -14.04
C LEU A 211 9.74 4.20 -13.67
N MET A 212 8.96 3.16 -13.89
CA MET A 212 7.63 2.98 -13.32
C MET A 212 7.52 1.59 -12.71
N ILE A 213 7.14 1.50 -11.44
CA ILE A 213 7.03 0.26 -10.67
C ILE A 213 5.56 -0.02 -10.39
N GLY A 214 5.11 -1.25 -10.61
CA GLY A 214 3.79 -1.70 -10.22
C GLY A 214 3.25 -2.80 -11.12
N ARG A 215 2.10 -3.36 -10.72
CA ARG A 215 1.39 -4.34 -11.54
C ARG A 215 1.08 -3.75 -12.92
N LEU A 216 1.32 -4.51 -13.98
CA LEU A 216 0.99 -4.10 -15.35
C LEU A 216 -0.51 -4.30 -15.61
N SER A 217 -1.32 -3.31 -15.25
CA SER A 217 -2.78 -3.36 -15.24
C SER A 217 -3.41 -2.02 -15.62
N TYR A 218 -4.67 -2.04 -16.02
CA TYR A 218 -5.36 -0.87 -16.60
C TYR A 218 -5.37 0.36 -15.69
N GLU A 219 -5.54 0.16 -14.36
CA GLU A 219 -5.56 1.24 -13.38
C GLU A 219 -4.21 1.91 -13.18
N LYS A 220 -3.11 1.22 -13.55
CA LYS A 220 -1.75 1.75 -13.41
C LYS A 220 -1.32 2.64 -14.56
N LYS A 221 -1.98 2.56 -15.72
CA LYS A 221 -1.80 3.50 -16.82
C LYS A 221 -0.36 3.60 -17.37
N GLN A 222 0.34 2.48 -17.47
CA GLN A 222 1.67 2.45 -18.11
C GLN A 222 1.62 2.89 -19.59
N ASP A 223 0.50 2.66 -20.27
CA ASP A 223 0.24 3.11 -21.63
C ASP A 223 0.34 4.63 -21.78
N ILE A 224 -0.10 5.40 -20.77
CA ILE A 224 0.04 6.87 -20.75
C ILE A 224 1.50 7.29 -20.70
N LEU A 225 2.35 6.59 -19.91
CA LEU A 225 3.78 6.85 -19.90
C LEU A 225 4.42 6.60 -21.27
N LEU A 226 4.12 5.46 -21.89
CA LEU A 226 4.67 5.14 -23.22
C LEU A 226 4.25 6.17 -24.26
N ASN A 227 2.96 6.56 -24.28
CA ASN A 227 2.45 7.61 -25.15
C ASN A 227 3.11 8.97 -24.89
N ALA A 228 3.41 9.31 -23.63
CA ALA A 228 4.07 10.55 -23.28
C ALA A 228 5.53 10.58 -23.78
N VAL A 229 6.25 9.47 -23.65
CA VAL A 229 7.63 9.36 -24.13
C VAL A 229 7.70 9.53 -25.64
N GLU A 230 6.77 8.95 -26.41
CA GLU A 230 6.71 9.15 -27.87
C GLU A 230 6.44 10.61 -28.27
N ARG A 231 5.80 11.40 -27.39
CA ARG A 231 5.50 12.84 -27.62
C ARG A 231 6.55 13.79 -27.07
N SER A 232 7.50 13.28 -26.29
CA SER A 232 8.61 14.05 -25.76
C SER A 232 9.55 14.53 -26.86
N LYS A 233 10.10 15.75 -26.71
CA LYS A 233 11.18 16.27 -27.56
C LYS A 233 12.43 15.39 -27.53
N TYR A 234 12.56 14.57 -26.50
CA TYR A 234 13.71 13.73 -26.18
C TYR A 234 13.42 12.23 -26.33
N ALA A 235 12.40 11.86 -27.11
CA ALA A 235 11.99 10.47 -27.30
C ALA A 235 13.13 9.52 -27.67
N ASP A 236 14.10 9.99 -28.45
CA ASP A 236 15.30 9.23 -28.86
C ASP A 236 16.33 9.05 -27.72
N LYS A 237 16.28 9.89 -26.69
CA LYS A 237 17.18 9.87 -25.52
C LYS A 237 16.58 9.21 -24.28
N ILE A 238 15.30 8.86 -24.29
CA ILE A 238 14.62 8.29 -23.12
C ILE A 238 14.61 6.77 -23.22
N GLN A 239 14.94 6.10 -22.12
CA GLN A 239 14.74 4.69 -21.91
C GLN A 239 13.74 4.47 -20.77
N VAL A 240 12.67 3.71 -21.02
CA VAL A 240 11.66 3.36 -20.00
C VAL A 240 11.93 1.98 -19.41
N TYR A 241 11.84 1.87 -18.10
CA TYR A 241 11.86 0.62 -17.34
C TYR A 241 10.50 0.42 -16.69
N LEU A 242 9.83 -0.69 -17.00
CA LEU A 242 8.57 -1.11 -16.39
C LEU A 242 8.83 -2.31 -15.48
N ALA A 243 8.83 -2.05 -14.17
CA ALA A 243 9.13 -3.05 -13.15
C ALA A 243 7.83 -3.65 -12.60
N GLY A 244 7.51 -4.87 -13.00
CA GLY A 244 6.34 -5.60 -12.55
C GLY A 244 5.78 -6.57 -13.59
N HIS A 245 4.75 -7.30 -13.18
CA HIS A 245 3.98 -8.20 -14.05
C HIS A 245 2.49 -7.83 -14.03
N GLY A 246 1.75 -8.27 -15.03
CA GLY A 246 0.30 -8.11 -15.03
C GLY A 246 -0.39 -8.38 -16.36
N PRO A 247 -1.72 -8.31 -16.37
CA PRO A 247 -2.53 -8.68 -17.52
C PRO A 247 -2.31 -7.79 -18.76
N CYS A 248 -1.83 -6.56 -18.57
CA CYS A 248 -1.57 -5.62 -19.67
C CYS A 248 -0.19 -5.77 -20.30
N GLU A 249 0.69 -6.64 -19.81
CA GLU A 249 2.08 -6.76 -20.28
C GLU A 249 2.17 -7.00 -21.79
N LYS A 250 1.36 -7.92 -22.34
CA LYS A 250 1.38 -8.21 -23.78
C LYS A 250 1.00 -6.98 -24.62
N ALA A 251 0.01 -6.21 -24.18
CA ALA A 251 -0.42 -5.00 -24.88
C ALA A 251 0.63 -3.89 -24.80
N LEU A 252 1.24 -3.71 -23.63
CA LEU A 252 2.30 -2.72 -23.42
C LEU A 252 3.59 -3.05 -24.22
N ARG A 253 3.96 -4.34 -24.30
CA ARG A 253 5.08 -4.78 -25.16
C ARG A 253 4.80 -4.43 -26.62
N LYS A 254 3.59 -4.76 -27.13
CA LYS A 254 3.18 -4.43 -28.49
C LYS A 254 3.19 -2.92 -28.76
N GLN A 255 2.71 -2.11 -27.81
CA GLN A 255 2.76 -0.64 -27.92
C GLN A 255 4.22 -0.14 -27.97
N GLY A 256 5.10 -0.71 -27.16
CA GLY A 256 6.50 -0.31 -27.07
C GLY A 256 7.36 -0.72 -28.28
N GLU A 257 6.92 -1.68 -29.11
CA GLU A 257 7.68 -2.15 -30.28
C GLU A 257 7.98 -1.05 -31.30
N THR A 258 7.14 -0.03 -31.40
CA THR A 258 7.29 1.08 -32.34
C THR A 258 8.07 2.27 -31.78
N MET A 259 8.39 2.28 -30.48
CA MET A 259 9.11 3.35 -29.82
C MET A 259 10.58 3.40 -30.28
N LYS A 260 11.18 4.59 -30.26
CA LYS A 260 12.62 4.78 -30.58
C LYS A 260 13.53 3.91 -29.71
N ASN A 261 13.21 3.83 -28.42
CA ASN A 261 13.81 2.91 -27.48
C ASN A 261 12.69 2.07 -26.86
N PRO A 262 12.51 0.80 -27.25
CA PRO A 262 11.51 -0.07 -26.68
C PRO A 262 11.64 -0.18 -25.16
N PRO A 263 10.55 -0.19 -24.39
CA PRO A 263 10.60 -0.27 -22.95
C PRO A 263 11.17 -1.61 -22.47
N ILE A 264 11.95 -1.55 -21.39
CA ILE A 264 12.51 -2.73 -20.74
C ILE A 264 11.55 -3.18 -19.64
N PHE A 265 11.12 -4.44 -19.73
CA PHE A 265 10.24 -5.07 -18.75
C PHE A 265 11.05 -5.99 -17.84
N GLY A 266 10.81 -5.91 -16.54
CA GLY A 266 11.47 -6.78 -15.58
C GLY A 266 10.65 -7.00 -14.31
N PHE A 267 11.02 -8.06 -13.60
CA PHE A 267 10.57 -8.34 -12.24
C PHE A 267 11.83 -8.53 -11.40
N TYR A 268 11.93 -7.79 -10.31
CA TYR A 268 13.16 -7.59 -9.58
C TYR A 268 13.01 -8.06 -8.13
N THR A 269 14.07 -8.63 -7.57
CA THR A 269 14.20 -8.77 -6.11
C THR A 269 14.28 -7.39 -5.46
N LYS A 270 14.14 -7.32 -4.15
CA LYS A 270 14.23 -6.05 -3.41
C LYS A 270 15.57 -5.36 -3.65
N GLU A 271 16.67 -6.11 -3.61
CA GLU A 271 18.03 -5.61 -3.82
C GLU A 271 18.24 -5.10 -5.25
N GLU A 272 17.75 -5.83 -6.24
CA GLU A 272 17.79 -5.41 -7.64
C GLU A 272 16.94 -4.17 -7.87
N LEU A 273 15.76 -4.10 -7.24
CA LEU A 273 14.86 -2.94 -7.35
C LEU A 273 15.50 -1.68 -6.75
N ILE A 274 16.12 -1.78 -5.57
CA ILE A 274 16.85 -0.66 -4.95
C ILE A 274 17.97 -0.18 -5.87
N ARG A 275 18.72 -1.09 -6.49
CA ARG A 275 19.77 -0.76 -7.46
C ARG A 275 19.21 -0.07 -8.70
N LEU A 276 18.11 -0.58 -9.25
CA LEU A 276 17.43 0.00 -10.41
C LEU A 276 16.92 1.41 -10.10
N ILE A 277 16.25 1.62 -8.95
CA ILE A 277 15.76 2.94 -8.52
C ILE A 277 16.93 3.93 -8.42
N ASN A 278 18.04 3.55 -7.78
CA ASN A 278 19.23 4.41 -7.64
C ASN A 278 20.02 4.56 -8.96
N SER A 279 19.64 3.82 -10.02
CA SER A 279 20.25 3.93 -11.35
C SER A 279 19.47 4.82 -12.30
N CYS A 280 18.17 5.01 -12.07
CA CYS A 280 17.28 5.79 -12.92
C CYS A 280 17.37 7.31 -12.65
N ASP A 281 16.81 8.11 -13.57
CA ASP A 281 16.84 9.57 -13.53
C ASP A 281 15.53 10.21 -13.10
N LEU A 282 14.40 9.52 -13.33
CA LEU A 282 13.05 10.00 -13.02
C LEU A 282 12.13 8.82 -12.70
N TYR A 283 11.19 9.02 -11.79
CA TYR A 283 10.11 8.10 -11.52
C TYR A 283 8.79 8.63 -12.06
N VAL A 284 7.99 7.81 -12.71
CA VAL A 284 6.63 8.18 -13.13
C VAL A 284 5.61 7.30 -12.42
N HIS A 285 4.58 7.93 -11.87
CA HIS A 285 3.44 7.24 -11.27
C HIS A 285 2.14 7.67 -11.95
N ALA A 286 1.79 6.97 -13.03
CA ALA A 286 0.64 7.32 -13.87
C ALA A 286 -0.70 6.76 -13.37
N ALA A 287 -0.71 5.99 -12.29
CA ALA A 287 -1.89 5.29 -11.80
C ALA A 287 -3.10 6.22 -11.61
N TYR A 288 -4.24 5.79 -12.14
CA TYR A 288 -5.52 6.48 -11.97
C TYR A 288 -6.17 6.18 -10.61
N ILE A 289 -5.98 4.96 -10.11
CA ILE A 289 -6.50 4.50 -8.82
C ILE A 289 -5.34 4.03 -7.96
N GLU A 290 -5.23 4.59 -6.74
CA GLU A 290 -4.19 4.21 -5.80
C GLU A 290 -4.59 4.54 -4.36
N SER A 291 -4.48 3.57 -3.46
CA SER A 291 -4.80 3.77 -2.04
C SER A 291 -3.65 4.43 -1.25
N GLU A 292 -2.41 4.18 -1.67
CA GLU A 292 -1.21 4.83 -1.11
C GLU A 292 -0.04 4.85 -2.10
N ALA A 293 0.26 3.76 -2.81
CA ALA A 293 1.41 3.57 -3.71
C ALA A 293 2.78 3.48 -2.99
N ILE A 294 3.01 2.35 -2.35
CA ILE A 294 4.30 2.04 -1.70
C ILE A 294 5.46 2.22 -2.68
N ALA A 295 5.32 1.75 -3.92
CA ALA A 295 6.35 1.87 -4.95
C ALA A 295 6.77 3.33 -5.24
N CYS A 296 5.82 4.28 -5.19
CA CYS A 296 6.13 5.71 -5.34
C CYS A 296 6.96 6.21 -4.15
N MET A 297 6.59 5.78 -2.93
CA MET A 297 7.34 6.14 -1.72
C MET A 297 8.75 5.53 -1.72
N GLU A 298 8.90 4.28 -2.16
CA GLU A 298 10.19 3.61 -2.30
C GLU A 298 11.11 4.36 -3.29
N ALA A 299 10.55 4.80 -4.42
CA ALA A 299 11.28 5.56 -5.43
C ALA A 299 11.77 6.92 -4.88
N PHE A 300 10.87 7.74 -4.31
CA PHE A 300 11.29 9.05 -3.80
C PHE A 300 12.12 8.97 -2.53
N ALA A 301 11.97 7.91 -1.71
CA ALA A 301 12.84 7.68 -0.56
C ALA A 301 14.31 7.43 -0.98
N CYS A 302 14.53 6.90 -2.18
CA CYS A 302 15.86 6.82 -2.79
C CYS A 302 16.30 8.13 -3.47
N GLY A 303 15.50 9.21 -3.40
CA GLY A 303 15.79 10.48 -4.04
C GLY A 303 15.41 10.53 -5.53
N LEU A 304 14.72 9.55 -6.07
CA LEU A 304 14.26 9.58 -7.44
C LEU A 304 13.02 10.49 -7.54
N VAL A 305 13.15 11.61 -8.26
CA VAL A 305 12.09 12.61 -8.38
C VAL A 305 10.87 12.00 -9.05
N PRO A 306 9.67 12.07 -8.44
CA PRO A 306 8.46 11.51 -9.02
C PRO A 306 7.71 12.53 -9.90
N VAL A 307 7.09 12.05 -10.97
CA VAL A 307 6.04 12.74 -11.71
C VAL A 307 4.77 11.90 -11.58
N ILE A 308 3.74 12.48 -10.97
CA ILE A 308 2.59 11.77 -10.43
C ILE A 308 1.31 12.26 -11.11
N SER A 309 0.42 11.33 -11.46
CA SER A 309 -0.93 11.64 -11.95
C SER A 309 -1.75 12.36 -10.86
N ASN A 310 -2.39 13.48 -11.21
CA ASN A 310 -3.29 14.20 -10.29
C ASN A 310 -4.71 13.60 -10.22
N SER A 311 -4.83 12.31 -10.44
CA SER A 311 -6.13 11.63 -10.42
C SER A 311 -6.90 11.87 -9.11
N PRO A 312 -8.21 12.20 -9.18
CA PRO A 312 -9.06 12.38 -8.00
C PRO A 312 -9.34 11.06 -7.25
N LYS A 313 -8.93 9.92 -7.81
CA LYS A 313 -9.08 8.58 -7.22
C LYS A 313 -7.75 7.98 -6.73
N SER A 314 -6.73 8.82 -6.63
CA SER A 314 -5.39 8.39 -6.21
C SER A 314 -4.92 9.17 -4.99
N ALA A 315 -4.41 8.44 -4.01
CA ALA A 315 -3.77 9.01 -2.83
C ALA A 315 -2.40 9.64 -3.12
N THR A 316 -1.80 9.35 -4.29
CA THR A 316 -0.40 9.72 -4.59
C THR A 316 -0.17 11.21 -4.75
N VAL A 317 -1.21 11.98 -5.05
CA VAL A 317 -1.13 13.45 -5.14
C VAL A 317 -0.55 14.08 -3.86
N GLN A 318 -0.79 13.46 -2.70
CA GLN A 318 -0.23 13.90 -1.41
C GLN A 318 1.30 13.85 -1.34
N PHE A 319 1.96 13.12 -2.23
CA PHE A 319 3.42 12.99 -2.25
C PHE A 319 4.12 14.07 -3.07
N ALA A 320 3.40 14.76 -3.96
CA ALA A 320 3.98 15.84 -4.74
C ALA A 320 4.36 17.02 -3.84
N LEU A 321 5.61 17.44 -3.91
CA LEU A 321 6.12 18.60 -3.17
C LEU A 321 5.66 19.92 -3.81
N ASP A 322 5.45 19.92 -5.13
CA ASP A 322 4.88 21.02 -5.89
C ASP A 322 4.33 20.56 -7.26
N ASP A 323 3.76 21.49 -8.04
CA ASP A 323 3.09 21.22 -9.32
C ASP A 323 4.02 20.67 -10.41
N ARG A 324 5.34 20.80 -10.27
CA ARG A 324 6.30 20.22 -11.21
C ARG A 324 6.31 18.71 -11.18
N SER A 325 5.91 18.12 -10.05
CA SER A 325 5.76 16.68 -9.86
C SER A 325 4.34 16.17 -10.12
N LEU A 326 3.43 17.01 -10.63
CA LEU A 326 2.07 16.61 -10.98
C LEU A 326 1.81 16.76 -12.48
N PHE A 327 1.10 15.80 -13.06
CA PHE A 327 0.56 15.91 -14.41
C PHE A 327 -0.93 15.59 -14.42
N GLU A 328 -1.67 16.11 -15.40
CA GLU A 328 -3.10 15.87 -15.56
C GLU A 328 -3.36 14.39 -15.87
N ALA A 329 -4.22 13.75 -15.08
CA ALA A 329 -4.54 12.34 -15.24
C ALA A 329 -5.02 12.00 -16.66
N ASP A 330 -4.57 10.86 -17.18
CA ASP A 330 -4.84 10.40 -18.55
C ASP A 330 -4.37 11.36 -19.67
N ASN A 331 -3.53 12.34 -19.37
CA ASN A 331 -3.01 13.30 -20.36
C ASN A 331 -1.52 13.05 -20.67
N PRO A 332 -1.20 12.31 -21.75
CA PRO A 332 0.18 12.03 -22.14
C PRO A 332 0.95 13.27 -22.63
N ASP A 333 0.27 14.31 -23.15
CA ASP A 333 0.94 15.56 -23.57
C ASP A 333 1.42 16.37 -22.36
N ASP A 334 0.63 16.38 -21.28
CA ASP A 334 1.07 17.03 -20.04
C ASP A 334 2.20 16.25 -19.38
N LEU A 335 2.13 14.92 -19.33
CA LEU A 335 3.21 14.09 -18.83
C LEU A 335 4.49 14.28 -19.64
N ALA A 336 4.40 14.36 -20.98
CA ALA A 336 5.55 14.64 -21.84
C ALA A 336 6.21 15.98 -21.49
N ARG A 337 5.41 17.05 -21.30
CA ARG A 337 5.93 18.37 -20.87
C ARG A 337 6.65 18.29 -19.51
N LYS A 338 6.14 17.52 -18.56
CA LYS A 338 6.77 17.34 -17.24
C LYS A 338 8.09 16.56 -17.35
N ILE A 339 8.13 15.52 -18.17
CA ILE A 339 9.37 14.76 -18.46
C ILE A 339 10.42 15.68 -19.09
N ASP A 340 10.04 16.42 -20.14
CA ASP A 340 10.92 17.37 -20.83
C ASP A 340 11.49 18.42 -19.86
N TYR A 341 10.63 18.96 -18.97
CA TYR A 341 11.06 19.90 -17.93
C TYR A 341 12.19 19.34 -17.06
N TRP A 342 12.07 18.09 -16.59
CA TRP A 342 13.08 17.49 -15.72
C TRP A 342 14.39 17.15 -16.47
N ILE A 343 14.30 16.85 -17.77
CA ILE A 343 15.50 16.70 -18.63
C ILE A 343 16.22 18.05 -18.80
N GLU A 344 15.46 19.11 -19.02
CA GLU A 344 15.99 20.46 -19.27
C GLU A 344 16.49 21.16 -18.00
N ASN A 345 16.11 20.69 -16.79
CA ASN A 345 16.45 21.33 -15.51
C ASN A 345 17.17 20.39 -14.53
N PRO A 346 18.37 19.89 -14.87
CA PRO A 346 19.08 18.89 -14.05
C PRO A 346 19.48 19.42 -12.66
N GLU A 347 19.81 20.70 -12.51
CA GLU A 347 20.13 21.31 -11.22
C GLU A 347 18.92 21.33 -10.29
N MET A 348 17.76 21.73 -10.82
CA MET A 348 16.52 21.70 -10.06
C MET A 348 16.13 20.27 -9.69
N LYS A 349 16.33 19.30 -10.59
CA LYS A 349 16.11 17.88 -10.33
C LYS A 349 16.97 17.39 -9.16
N ALA A 350 18.24 17.78 -9.11
CA ALA A 350 19.15 17.43 -8.01
C ALA A 350 18.68 18.01 -6.64
N ILE A 351 18.22 19.28 -6.63
CA ILE A 351 17.65 19.90 -5.44
C ILE A 351 16.41 19.14 -4.98
N MET A 352 15.52 18.83 -5.90
CA MET A 352 14.27 18.11 -5.58
C MET A 352 14.52 16.66 -5.17
N SER A 353 15.52 16.00 -5.74
CA SER A 353 15.97 14.67 -5.32
C SER A 353 16.30 14.64 -3.82
N THR A 354 17.07 15.60 -3.33
CA THR A 354 17.39 15.72 -1.90
C THR A 354 16.12 15.93 -1.05
N LYS A 355 15.21 16.82 -1.49
CA LYS A 355 13.97 17.08 -0.77
C LYS A 355 13.07 15.85 -0.71
N TYR A 356 12.95 15.10 -1.79
CA TYR A 356 12.18 13.88 -1.85
C TYR A 356 12.78 12.76 -0.99
N ALA A 357 14.10 12.60 -0.96
CA ALA A 357 14.77 11.68 -0.06
C ALA A 357 14.48 12.03 1.42
N MET A 358 14.49 13.32 1.77
CA MET A 358 14.12 13.79 3.13
C MET A 358 12.65 13.49 3.45
N GLN A 359 11.73 13.73 2.49
CA GLN A 359 10.33 13.37 2.64
C GLN A 359 10.16 11.87 2.87
N GLY A 360 10.95 11.02 2.21
CA GLY A 360 10.95 9.58 2.39
C GLY A 360 11.12 9.15 3.84
N ASN A 361 11.86 9.91 4.65
CA ASN A 361 12.06 9.61 6.06
C ASN A 361 10.77 9.71 6.89
N THR A 362 9.79 10.50 6.47
CA THR A 362 8.49 10.62 7.14
C THR A 362 7.59 9.40 6.91
N TYR A 363 7.92 8.59 5.91
CA TYR A 363 7.19 7.37 5.52
C TYR A 363 7.92 6.08 5.92
N ARG A 364 8.92 6.13 6.78
CA ARG A 364 9.60 4.92 7.27
C ARG A 364 8.64 4.02 8.03
N VAL A 365 8.81 2.69 7.90
CA VAL A 365 8.01 1.71 8.66
C VAL A 365 8.07 1.98 10.15
N SER A 366 9.21 2.42 10.67
CA SER A 366 9.38 2.80 12.07
C SER A 366 8.43 3.93 12.51
N GLU A 367 8.21 4.94 11.66
CA GLU A 367 7.26 6.02 11.93
C GLU A 367 5.81 5.53 11.85
N SER A 368 5.49 4.69 10.87
CA SER A 368 4.17 4.07 10.74
C SER A 368 3.82 3.24 11.96
N VAL A 369 4.77 2.44 12.46
CA VAL A 369 4.54 1.60 13.64
C VAL A 369 4.37 2.42 14.92
N LYS A 370 5.08 3.55 15.09
CA LYS A 370 4.81 4.49 16.19
C LYS A 370 3.36 5.00 16.17
N GLN A 371 2.83 5.32 14.99
CA GLN A 371 1.43 5.74 14.85
C GLN A 371 0.46 4.58 15.13
N ALA A 372 0.81 3.35 14.76
CA ALA A 372 0.02 2.16 15.09
C ALA A 372 0.01 1.89 16.61
N GLU A 373 1.14 2.06 17.28
CA GLU A 373 1.22 1.97 18.76
C GLU A 373 0.31 3.01 19.45
N LEU A 374 0.26 4.25 18.93
CA LEU A 374 -0.68 5.27 19.41
C LEU A 374 -2.13 4.77 19.28
N MET A 375 -2.51 4.31 18.10
CA MET A 375 -3.85 3.77 17.85
C MET A 375 -4.16 2.58 18.78
N PHE A 376 -3.23 1.67 18.99
CA PHE A 376 -3.43 0.51 19.85
C PHE A 376 -3.62 0.92 21.32
N ASN A 377 -2.81 1.86 21.83
CA ASN A 377 -2.97 2.38 23.18
C ASN A 377 -4.30 3.13 23.36
N ASP A 378 -4.70 3.95 22.39
CA ASP A 378 -6.00 4.62 22.38
C ASP A 378 -7.14 3.60 22.40
N ALA A 379 -7.07 2.54 21.57
CA ALA A 379 -8.09 1.51 21.55
C ALA A 379 -8.21 0.74 22.86
N ILE A 380 -7.08 0.46 23.52
CA ILE A 380 -7.04 -0.21 24.83
C ILE A 380 -7.61 0.70 25.92
N ASN A 381 -7.28 1.99 25.92
CA ASN A 381 -7.74 2.94 26.91
C ASN A 381 -9.24 3.21 26.76
N ASP A 382 -9.70 3.52 25.53
CA ASP A 382 -11.13 3.70 25.24
C ASP A 382 -11.95 2.47 25.66
N PHE A 383 -11.42 1.26 25.44
CA PHE A 383 -12.10 0.01 25.83
C PHE A 383 -12.27 -0.08 27.35
N LYS A 384 -11.25 0.30 28.13
CA LYS A 384 -11.32 0.28 29.60
C LYS A 384 -12.25 1.34 30.15
N GLU A 385 -12.16 2.58 29.62
CA GLU A 385 -13.00 3.71 30.04
C GLU A 385 -14.48 3.46 29.78
N ASN A 386 -14.82 2.78 28.68
CA ASN A 386 -16.19 2.43 28.33
C ASN A 386 -16.70 1.12 29.02
N GLY A 387 -15.91 0.52 29.91
CA GLY A 387 -16.32 -0.71 30.62
C GLY A 387 -16.37 -1.97 29.74
N GLY A 388 -15.62 -1.96 28.64
CA GLY A 388 -15.60 -3.06 27.68
C GLY A 388 -16.63 -2.94 26.56
N TYR A 389 -16.90 -4.06 25.86
CA TYR A 389 -18.03 -4.14 24.96
C TYR A 389 -19.30 -4.21 25.81
N GLY A 390 -20.10 -3.14 25.86
CA GLY A 390 -21.29 -3.05 26.69
C GLY A 390 -22.11 -4.35 26.68
N ARG A 391 -22.50 -4.79 27.86
CA ARG A 391 -23.32 -5.97 28.10
C ARG A 391 -24.73 -5.82 27.56
#